data_5281d99ed12d8f65f440842b9b3c50c1
#
_entry.id   5281d99ed12d8f65f440842b9b3c50c1
#
_cell.length_a   1.000
_cell.length_b   1.000
_cell.length_c   1.000
_cell.angle_alpha   90.00
_cell.angle_beta   90.00
_cell.angle_gamma   90.00
#
_symmetry.space_group_name_H-M   'P 1'
#
loop_
_entity.id
_entity.type
_entity.pdbx_description
1 polymer ?
#
loop_
_entity_poly.entity_id
_entity_poly.type
_entity_poly.pdbx_seq_one_letter_code
_entity_poly.pdbx_strand_id
1 'polypeptide(L)'
;MYIPDPNRMMSSLSTVRSIYYRGSLEHCNYTCSYCPFGRKSVSADTTEDQEALDRFISRIGGWKYGSLRILIIPYGEAMIHRYYREGIMRLVAMPHVIGVSCQTNLSFSVSRFLDEAEAEQADVSKFRFWASYHPEMVGVGEFASKIEMLRAAGIGVCAGAVGDPSAKEQIRKLRQLPV
;
A
#
# COMPACT_ATOMS: atom_id res chain seq x y z
N MET A 1 28.63 -27.45 -34.11
CA MET A 1 28.38 -26.11 -33.50
C MET A 1 26.91 -26.05 -33.11
N TYR A 2 26.60 -26.13 -31.82
CA TYR A 2 25.22 -26.09 -31.31
C TYR A 2 24.77 -24.62 -31.27
N ILE A 3 23.78 -24.24 -32.06
CA ILE A 3 23.15 -22.92 -32.03
C ILE A 3 21.90 -23.09 -31.12
N PRO A 4 21.87 -22.50 -29.93
CA PRO A 4 20.68 -22.59 -29.09
C PRO A 4 19.51 -21.85 -29.74
N ASP A 5 18.34 -22.45 -29.72
CA ASP A 5 17.09 -21.88 -30.22
C ASP A 5 16.77 -20.58 -29.43
N PRO A 6 16.73 -19.40 -30.07
CA PRO A 6 16.46 -18.14 -29.42
C PRO A 6 15.07 -18.10 -28.73
N ASN A 7 14.09 -18.88 -29.19
CA ASN A 7 12.77 -18.96 -28.58
C ASN A 7 12.78 -19.73 -27.23
N ARG A 8 13.76 -20.63 -27.05
CA ARG A 8 13.93 -21.38 -25.80
C ARG A 8 14.56 -20.53 -24.67
N MET A 9 15.35 -19.51 -25.03
CA MET A 9 15.92 -18.56 -24.05
C MET A 9 14.91 -17.52 -23.56
N MET A 10 13.89 -17.17 -24.35
CA MET A 10 12.84 -16.22 -23.93
C MET A 10 11.78 -16.82 -23.00
N SER A 11 11.67 -18.14 -22.88
CA SER A 11 10.67 -18.81 -22.03
C SER A 11 11.05 -18.89 -20.54
N SER A 12 12.26 -18.50 -20.13
CA SER A 12 12.73 -18.59 -18.73
C SER A 12 12.82 -17.25 -17.98
N LEU A 13 12.61 -16.11 -18.64
CA LEU A 13 12.49 -14.83 -17.96
C LEU A 13 11.06 -14.70 -17.46
N SER A 14 10.82 -15.00 -16.19
CA SER A 14 9.54 -14.72 -15.53
C SER A 14 9.24 -13.22 -15.66
N THR A 15 8.32 -12.87 -16.54
CA THR A 15 7.94 -11.47 -16.76
C THR A 15 7.26 -10.95 -15.51
N VAL A 16 7.87 -9.97 -14.83
CA VAL A 16 7.24 -9.25 -13.73
C VAL A 16 6.44 -8.08 -14.30
N ARG A 17 5.15 -8.01 -13.97
CA ARG A 17 4.28 -6.89 -14.35
C ARG A 17 3.83 -6.13 -13.11
N SER A 18 3.68 -4.81 -13.27
CA SER A 18 3.13 -3.95 -12.22
C SER A 18 1.70 -3.54 -12.58
N ILE A 19 0.79 -3.71 -11.63
CA ILE A 19 -0.60 -3.29 -11.74
C ILE A 19 -0.86 -2.20 -10.70
N TYR A 20 -1.49 -1.11 -11.15
CA TYR A 20 -1.94 -0.03 -10.29
C TYR A 20 -3.45 -0.16 -10.13
N TYR A 21 -3.89 -0.36 -8.88
CA TYR A 21 -5.30 -0.40 -8.55
C TYR A 21 -5.72 0.91 -7.88
N ARG A 22 -6.71 1.55 -8.45
CA ARG A 22 -7.38 2.71 -7.87
C ARG A 22 -8.88 2.44 -7.91
N GLY A 23 -9.45 2.16 -6.75
CA GLY A 23 -10.89 2.01 -6.57
C GLY A 23 -11.58 3.38 -6.46
N SER A 24 -12.84 3.35 -6.09
CA SER A 24 -13.67 4.53 -5.88
C SER A 24 -13.60 5.09 -4.45
N LEU A 25 -12.74 4.53 -3.58
CA LEU A 25 -12.62 4.97 -2.20
C LEU A 25 -12.19 6.44 -2.10
N GLU A 26 -13.09 7.30 -1.65
CA GLU A 26 -12.83 8.71 -1.34
C GLU A 26 -12.76 8.97 0.18
N HIS A 27 -13.24 8.03 1.00
CA HIS A 27 -13.27 8.18 2.45
C HIS A 27 -11.85 8.21 3.04
N CYS A 28 -11.57 9.27 3.80
CA CYS A 28 -10.33 9.46 4.54
C CYS A 28 -10.66 9.99 5.94
N ASN A 29 -9.90 9.57 6.94
CA ASN A 29 -10.04 10.07 8.31
C ASN A 29 -9.21 11.34 8.57
N TYR A 30 -8.47 11.84 7.58
CA TYR A 30 -7.77 13.12 7.61
C TYR A 30 -8.53 14.19 6.82
N THR A 31 -8.41 15.45 7.27
CA THR A 31 -9.07 16.64 6.66
C THR A 31 -8.04 17.68 6.24
N CYS A 32 -6.92 17.23 5.66
CA CYS A 32 -5.82 18.11 5.26
C CYS A 32 -6.29 19.24 4.35
N SER A 33 -5.89 20.49 4.66
CA SER A 33 -6.33 21.70 3.95
C SER A 33 -5.94 21.72 2.47
N TYR A 34 -4.84 21.08 2.13
CA TYR A 34 -4.27 20.98 0.78
C TYR A 34 -4.77 19.76 -0.02
N CYS A 35 -5.55 18.86 0.60
CA CYS A 35 -6.01 17.66 -0.08
C CYS A 35 -7.12 17.97 -1.09
N PRO A 36 -6.93 17.67 -2.39
CA PRO A 36 -7.97 17.91 -3.38
C PRO A 36 -9.17 16.97 -3.24
N PHE A 37 -9.01 15.86 -2.52
CA PHE A 37 -10.04 14.84 -2.31
C PHE A 37 -10.76 14.98 -0.97
N GLY A 38 -10.12 15.49 0.08
CA GLY A 38 -10.61 15.55 1.45
C GLY A 38 -11.70 16.61 1.75
N ARG A 39 -12.11 17.41 0.76
CA ARG A 39 -13.09 18.49 0.95
C ARG A 39 -14.53 18.08 0.63
N LYS A 40 -14.75 16.89 0.14
CA LYS A 40 -16.10 16.40 -0.13
C LYS A 40 -16.64 15.76 1.14
N SER A 41 -17.89 16.06 1.48
CA SER A 41 -18.68 15.28 2.45
C SER A 41 -18.81 13.87 1.89
N VAL A 42 -17.87 13.01 2.25
CA VAL A 42 -17.80 11.67 1.67
C VAL A 42 -18.71 10.78 2.48
N SER A 43 -19.63 10.10 1.80
CA SER A 43 -20.42 9.02 2.36
C SER A 43 -19.48 7.97 2.96
N ALA A 44 -19.76 7.55 4.19
CA ALA A 44 -19.06 6.42 4.80
C ALA A 44 -19.46 5.06 4.17
N ASP A 45 -20.42 5.07 3.24
CA ASP A 45 -20.80 3.88 2.47
C ASP A 45 -19.70 3.54 1.46
N THR A 46 -19.02 2.45 1.74
CA THR A 46 -17.92 1.92 0.93
C THR A 46 -18.27 0.62 0.21
N THR A 47 -19.56 0.28 0.13
CA THR A 47 -20.04 -1.00 -0.43
C THR A 47 -19.59 -1.19 -1.87
N GLU A 48 -19.75 -0.17 -2.71
CA GLU A 48 -19.37 -0.23 -4.13
C GLU A 48 -17.85 -0.41 -4.29
N ASP A 49 -17.05 0.29 -3.48
CA ASP A 49 -15.59 0.18 -3.49
C ASP A 49 -15.13 -1.20 -3.03
N GLN A 50 -15.74 -1.74 -1.97
CA GLN A 50 -15.47 -3.09 -1.50
C GLN A 50 -15.76 -4.14 -2.58
N GLU A 51 -16.91 -4.07 -3.24
CA GLU A 51 -17.25 -4.96 -4.34
C GLU A 51 -16.27 -4.83 -5.52
N ALA A 52 -15.83 -3.60 -5.83
CA ALA A 52 -14.83 -3.37 -6.88
C ALA A 52 -13.47 -4.00 -6.53
N LEU A 53 -13.04 -3.88 -5.28
CA LEU A 53 -11.83 -4.51 -4.78
C LEU A 53 -11.93 -6.04 -4.84
N ASP A 54 -13.04 -6.63 -4.44
CA ASP A 54 -13.27 -8.08 -4.51
C ASP A 54 -13.25 -8.60 -5.95
N ARG A 55 -13.88 -7.88 -6.88
CA ARG A 55 -13.81 -8.20 -8.32
C ARG A 55 -12.36 -8.14 -8.83
N PHE A 56 -11.59 -7.12 -8.42
CA PHE A 56 -10.18 -7.00 -8.78
C PHE A 56 -9.37 -8.19 -8.25
N ILE A 57 -9.47 -8.50 -6.95
CA ILE A 57 -8.76 -9.62 -6.31
C ILE A 57 -9.09 -10.95 -7.00
N SER A 58 -10.37 -11.18 -7.32
CA SER A 58 -10.80 -12.38 -8.04
C SER A 58 -10.13 -12.49 -9.41
N ARG A 59 -10.02 -11.40 -10.16
CA ARG A 59 -9.32 -11.38 -11.46
C ARG A 59 -7.83 -11.63 -11.32
N ILE A 60 -7.19 -11.06 -10.29
CA ILE A 60 -5.78 -11.35 -9.99
C ILE A 60 -5.57 -12.82 -9.69
N GLY A 61 -6.50 -13.47 -8.95
CA GLY A 61 -6.43 -14.92 -8.68
C GLY A 61 -6.38 -15.80 -9.93
N GLY A 62 -6.99 -15.35 -11.02
CA GLY A 62 -6.95 -16.03 -12.33
C GLY A 62 -5.74 -15.70 -13.22
N TRP A 63 -4.79 -14.90 -12.74
CA TRP A 63 -3.65 -14.45 -13.53
C TRP A 63 -2.65 -15.57 -13.86
N LYS A 64 -2.27 -15.70 -15.15
CA LYS A 64 -1.39 -16.78 -15.64
C LYS A 64 -0.15 -16.27 -16.42
N TYR A 65 0.08 -14.95 -16.43
CA TYR A 65 1.07 -14.33 -17.32
C TYR A 65 2.34 -13.86 -16.60
N GLY A 66 2.86 -14.66 -15.67
CA GLY A 66 4.06 -14.35 -14.89
C GLY A 66 3.75 -13.71 -13.54
N SER A 67 4.77 -13.13 -12.91
CA SER A 67 4.67 -12.56 -11.58
C SER A 67 4.11 -11.15 -11.57
N LEU A 68 3.42 -10.79 -10.49
CA LEU A 68 2.80 -9.49 -10.31
C LEU A 68 3.37 -8.71 -9.12
N ARG A 69 3.52 -7.41 -9.31
CA ARG A 69 3.57 -6.40 -8.24
C ARG A 69 2.31 -5.54 -8.33
N ILE A 70 1.67 -5.33 -7.21
CA ILE A 70 0.42 -4.57 -7.15
C ILE A 70 0.66 -3.32 -6.30
N LEU A 71 0.23 -2.17 -6.80
CA LEU A 71 0.23 -0.92 -6.04
C LEU A 71 -1.21 -0.41 -5.89
N ILE A 72 -1.67 -0.34 -4.66
CA ILE A 72 -3.00 0.17 -4.28
C ILE A 72 -2.85 1.67 -3.96
N ILE A 73 -3.55 2.51 -4.73
CA ILE A 73 -3.45 3.98 -4.67
C ILE A 73 -4.87 4.55 -4.54
N PRO A 74 -5.48 4.57 -3.35
CA PRO A 74 -6.81 5.15 -3.14
C PRO A 74 -6.79 6.67 -3.23
N TYR A 75 -7.95 7.29 -3.43
CA TYR A 75 -8.14 8.72 -3.19
C TYR A 75 -8.26 9.03 -1.70
N GLY A 76 -8.89 8.13 -0.92
CA GLY A 76 -8.98 8.18 0.52
C GLY A 76 -7.88 7.38 1.23
N GLU A 77 -8.16 6.93 2.45
CA GLU A 77 -7.24 6.11 3.25
C GLU A 77 -7.70 4.65 3.30
N ALA A 78 -7.04 3.79 2.53
CA ALA A 78 -7.41 2.38 2.42
C ALA A 78 -7.24 1.61 3.73
N MET A 79 -6.14 1.86 4.46
CA MET A 79 -5.73 1.00 5.58
C MET A 79 -6.60 1.13 6.83
N ILE A 80 -7.46 2.16 6.95
CA ILE A 80 -8.46 2.23 8.02
C ILE A 80 -9.62 1.26 7.77
N HIS A 81 -9.83 0.82 6.54
CA HIS A 81 -10.90 -0.10 6.16
C HIS A 81 -10.45 -1.55 6.26
N ARG A 82 -11.23 -2.35 6.99
CA ARG A 82 -10.94 -3.77 7.19
C ARG A 82 -10.87 -4.55 5.87
N TYR A 83 -11.80 -4.30 4.95
CA TYR A 83 -11.85 -5.01 3.66
C TYR A 83 -10.60 -4.77 2.79
N TYR A 84 -9.94 -3.59 2.89
CA TYR A 84 -8.65 -3.37 2.23
C TYR A 84 -7.53 -4.18 2.87
N ARG A 85 -7.45 -4.23 4.22
CA ARG A 85 -6.42 -5.01 4.91
C ARG A 85 -6.56 -6.50 4.59
N GLU A 86 -7.79 -7.05 4.67
CA GLU A 86 -8.10 -8.43 4.27
C GLU A 86 -7.79 -8.67 2.78
N GLY A 87 -8.15 -7.74 1.91
CA GLY A 87 -7.88 -7.81 0.48
C GLY A 87 -6.37 -7.86 0.16
N ILE A 88 -5.57 -7.04 0.83
CA ILE A 88 -4.10 -7.04 0.71
C ILE A 88 -3.53 -8.40 1.15
N MET A 89 -4.00 -8.98 2.26
CA MET A 89 -3.58 -10.29 2.74
C MET A 89 -3.93 -11.39 1.74
N ARG A 90 -5.13 -11.38 1.18
CA ARG A 90 -5.55 -12.30 0.10
C ARG A 90 -4.65 -12.19 -1.13
N LEU A 91 -4.22 -10.98 -1.51
CA LEU A 91 -3.30 -10.78 -2.64
C LEU A 91 -1.91 -11.35 -2.37
N VAL A 92 -1.31 -11.11 -1.20
CA VAL A 92 0.04 -11.63 -0.88
C VAL A 92 0.07 -13.15 -0.72
N ALA A 93 -1.06 -13.77 -0.39
CA ALA A 93 -1.19 -15.23 -0.34
C ALA A 93 -1.11 -15.89 -1.72
N MET A 94 -1.29 -15.14 -2.81
CA MET A 94 -1.21 -15.68 -4.17
C MET A 94 0.25 -15.93 -4.58
N PRO A 95 0.60 -17.15 -5.08
CA PRO A 95 1.99 -17.48 -5.41
C PRO A 95 2.63 -16.59 -6.48
N HIS A 96 1.83 -16.11 -7.44
CA HIS A 96 2.29 -15.26 -8.54
C HIS A 96 2.36 -13.77 -8.14
N VAL A 97 1.84 -13.38 -6.97
CA VAL A 97 1.98 -12.02 -6.42
C VAL A 97 3.25 -11.96 -5.57
N ILE A 98 4.25 -11.24 -6.06
CA ILE A 98 5.58 -11.11 -5.43
C ILE A 98 5.73 -9.85 -4.59
N GLY A 99 4.73 -8.98 -4.58
CA GLY A 99 4.70 -7.80 -3.72
C GLY A 99 3.41 -7.01 -3.86
N VAL A 100 2.91 -6.51 -2.74
CA VAL A 100 1.78 -5.59 -2.67
C VAL A 100 2.22 -4.34 -1.95
N SER A 101 2.07 -3.21 -2.62
CA SER A 101 2.34 -1.88 -2.05
C SER A 101 1.02 -1.14 -1.85
N CYS A 102 0.91 -0.37 -0.78
CA CYS A 102 -0.24 0.49 -0.54
C CYS A 102 0.22 1.90 -0.17
N GLN A 103 -0.39 2.90 -0.80
CA GLN A 103 -0.24 4.29 -0.36
C GLN A 103 -1.15 4.53 0.85
N THR A 104 -0.62 5.13 1.91
CA THR A 104 -1.34 5.33 3.18
C THR A 104 -0.81 6.56 3.92
N ASN A 105 -1.66 7.18 4.73
CA ASN A 105 -1.30 8.23 5.67
C ASN A 105 -0.80 7.68 7.04
N LEU A 106 -0.71 6.36 7.20
CA LEU A 106 -0.36 5.64 8.42
C LEU A 106 -1.25 5.94 9.64
N SER A 107 -2.49 6.38 9.43
CA SER A 107 -3.42 6.63 10.55
C SER A 107 -4.00 5.37 11.17
N PHE A 108 -3.88 4.23 10.51
CA PHE A 108 -4.34 2.94 11.02
C PHE A 108 -3.47 2.43 12.20
N SER A 109 -3.99 1.46 12.96
CA SER A 109 -3.23 0.76 14.00
C SER A 109 -2.28 -0.24 13.36
N VAL A 110 -0.98 0.04 13.44
CA VAL A 110 0.06 -0.86 12.93
C VAL A 110 0.08 -2.18 13.71
N SER A 111 -0.04 -2.15 15.04
CA SER A 111 -0.10 -3.37 15.86
C SER A 111 -1.23 -4.28 15.43
N ARG A 112 -2.44 -3.73 15.31
CA ARG A 112 -3.60 -4.51 14.85
C ARG A 112 -3.39 -5.11 13.45
N PHE A 113 -2.79 -4.35 12.53
CA PHE A 113 -2.47 -4.87 11.18
C PHE A 113 -1.48 -6.03 11.24
N LEU A 114 -0.47 -5.95 12.12
CA LEU A 114 0.49 -7.03 12.32
C LEU A 114 -0.16 -8.27 12.92
N ASP A 115 -1.04 -8.09 13.93
CA ASP A 115 -1.83 -9.17 14.52
C ASP A 115 -2.73 -9.86 13.48
N GLU A 116 -3.40 -9.06 12.62
CA GLU A 116 -4.22 -9.57 11.50
C GLU A 116 -3.35 -10.35 10.50
N ALA A 117 -2.14 -9.86 10.17
CA ALA A 117 -1.23 -10.52 9.25
C ALA A 117 -0.67 -11.83 9.83
N GLU A 118 -0.38 -11.89 11.12
CA GLU A 118 0.05 -13.11 11.81
C GLU A 118 -1.07 -14.15 11.83
N ALA A 119 -2.29 -13.75 12.18
CA ALA A 119 -3.45 -14.63 12.20
C ALA A 119 -3.73 -15.28 10.83
N GLU A 120 -3.54 -14.53 9.74
CA GLU A 120 -3.71 -15.01 8.36
C GLU A 120 -2.44 -15.68 7.80
N GLN A 121 -1.36 -15.80 8.59
CA GLN A 121 -0.07 -16.34 8.17
C GLN A 121 0.48 -15.65 6.90
N ALA A 122 0.24 -14.35 6.77
CA ALA A 122 0.61 -13.59 5.60
C ALA A 122 2.13 -13.38 5.51
N ASP A 123 2.70 -13.54 4.32
CA ASP A 123 4.11 -13.25 4.06
C ASP A 123 4.36 -11.73 4.10
N VAL A 124 4.71 -11.23 5.29
CA VAL A 124 4.93 -9.78 5.53
C VAL A 124 6.07 -9.21 4.68
N SER A 125 7.00 -10.04 4.20
CA SER A 125 8.09 -9.60 3.33
C SER A 125 7.62 -9.09 1.96
N LYS A 126 6.40 -9.45 1.56
CA LYS A 126 5.75 -8.98 0.33
C LYS A 126 5.05 -7.63 0.50
N PHE A 127 4.81 -7.15 1.73
CA PHE A 127 4.18 -5.84 1.95
C PHE A 127 5.17 -4.69 1.76
N ARG A 128 4.65 -3.60 1.20
CA ARG A 128 5.35 -2.32 1.10
C ARG A 128 4.34 -1.20 1.34
N PHE A 129 4.75 -0.18 2.08
CA PHE A 129 3.93 1.01 2.26
C PHE A 129 4.62 2.24 1.69
N TRP A 130 3.86 3.03 0.93
CA TRP A 130 4.21 4.40 0.63
C TRP A 130 3.50 5.29 1.64
N ALA A 131 4.22 5.65 2.69
CA ALA A 131 3.70 6.42 3.81
C ALA A 131 3.74 7.92 3.50
N SER A 132 2.58 8.55 3.43
CA SER A 132 2.46 9.98 3.20
C SER A 132 2.35 10.71 4.54
N TYR A 133 3.35 11.52 4.87
CA TYR A 133 3.35 12.36 6.06
C TYR A 133 2.48 13.60 5.84
N HIS A 134 1.54 13.82 6.75
CA HIS A 134 0.60 14.94 6.74
C HIS A 134 0.79 15.78 7.99
N PRO A 135 1.61 16.85 7.95
CA PRO A 135 2.03 17.62 9.14
C PRO A 135 0.88 18.32 9.87
N GLU A 136 -0.24 18.61 9.19
CA GLU A 136 -1.43 19.17 9.83
C GLU A 136 -2.18 18.15 10.72
N MET A 137 -1.97 16.87 10.51
CA MET A 137 -2.79 15.79 11.04
C MET A 137 -2.08 14.90 12.04
N VAL A 138 -0.75 14.80 11.96
CA VAL A 138 0.03 13.89 12.80
C VAL A 138 1.41 14.48 13.12
N GLY A 139 1.88 14.23 14.35
CA GLY A 139 3.23 14.63 14.76
C GLY A 139 4.32 13.74 14.13
N VAL A 140 5.50 14.32 13.90
CA VAL A 140 6.65 13.61 13.30
C VAL A 140 7.01 12.35 14.09
N GLY A 141 7.03 12.42 15.44
CA GLY A 141 7.40 11.30 16.30
C GLY A 141 6.42 10.12 16.19
N GLU A 142 5.11 10.40 16.19
CA GLU A 142 4.09 9.36 16.01
C GLU A 142 4.20 8.70 14.63
N PHE A 143 4.35 9.50 13.59
CA PHE A 143 4.50 8.98 12.23
C PHE A 143 5.75 8.11 12.09
N ALA A 144 6.88 8.56 12.66
CA ALA A 144 8.15 7.82 12.63
C ALA A 144 8.06 6.51 13.41
N SER A 145 7.47 6.51 14.60
CA SER A 145 7.34 5.27 15.41
C SER A 145 6.53 4.19 14.69
N LYS A 146 5.50 4.56 13.94
CA LYS A 146 4.74 3.61 13.10
C LYS A 146 5.58 3.01 11.96
N ILE A 147 6.46 3.83 11.34
CA ILE A 147 7.40 3.33 10.34
C ILE A 147 8.40 2.34 10.96
N GLU A 148 8.94 2.66 12.13
CA GLU A 148 9.86 1.79 12.86
C GLU A 148 9.20 0.44 13.20
N MET A 149 7.95 0.45 13.67
CA MET A 149 7.19 -0.78 13.94
C MET A 149 7.03 -1.66 12.69
N LEU A 150 6.67 -1.06 11.55
CA LEU A 150 6.52 -1.78 10.28
C LEU A 150 7.85 -2.38 9.82
N ARG A 151 8.94 -1.61 9.91
CA ARG A 151 10.28 -2.07 9.51
C ARG A 151 10.80 -3.18 10.43
N ALA A 152 10.56 -3.06 11.72
CA ALA A 152 10.91 -4.11 12.69
C ALA A 152 10.20 -5.44 12.40
N ALA A 153 8.99 -5.38 11.82
CA ALA A 153 8.26 -6.55 11.34
C ALA A 153 8.69 -7.04 9.93
N GLY A 154 9.72 -6.44 9.31
CA GLY A 154 10.21 -6.83 7.99
C GLY A 154 9.45 -6.21 6.82
N ILE A 155 8.56 -5.26 7.07
CA ILE A 155 7.75 -4.57 6.05
C ILE A 155 8.53 -3.36 5.50
N GLY A 156 8.65 -3.28 4.18
CA GLY A 156 9.31 -2.13 3.53
C GLY A 156 8.46 -0.87 3.59
N VAL A 157 9.04 0.25 4.00
CA VAL A 157 8.36 1.55 4.02
C VAL A 157 9.18 2.61 3.32
N CYS A 158 8.54 3.35 2.41
CA CYS A 158 9.04 4.58 1.82
C CYS A 158 8.19 5.73 2.34
N ALA A 159 8.81 6.75 2.93
CA ALA A 159 8.12 7.93 3.45
C ALA A 159 8.22 9.11 2.47
N GLY A 160 7.12 9.81 2.29
CA GLY A 160 7.03 11.05 1.53
C GLY A 160 6.20 12.10 2.27
N ALA A 161 6.29 13.35 1.85
CA ALA A 161 5.48 14.43 2.39
C ALA A 161 5.05 15.38 1.28
N VAL A 162 3.92 16.06 1.46
CA VAL A 162 3.55 17.19 0.61
C VAL A 162 4.48 18.37 0.92
N GLY A 163 5.02 18.99 -0.12
CA GLY A 163 5.97 20.10 0.00
C GLY A 163 5.30 21.43 0.38
N ASP A 164 4.60 21.48 1.51
CA ASP A 164 4.00 22.68 2.05
C ASP A 164 5.07 23.56 2.72
N PRO A 165 5.23 24.86 2.32
CA PRO A 165 6.16 25.78 2.96
C PRO A 165 5.94 25.95 4.46
N SER A 166 4.69 25.89 4.94
CA SER A 166 4.34 26.01 6.37
C SER A 166 4.82 24.82 7.20
N ALA A 167 5.01 23.65 6.56
CA ALA A 167 5.45 22.40 7.18
C ALA A 167 6.96 22.14 7.04
N LYS A 168 7.73 23.10 6.55
CA LYS A 168 9.15 22.92 6.22
C LYS A 168 9.97 22.39 7.40
N GLU A 169 9.72 22.83 8.61
CA GLU A 169 10.45 22.40 9.80
C GLU A 169 10.11 20.96 10.17
N GLN A 170 8.85 20.56 10.10
CA GLN A 170 8.40 19.20 10.36
C GLN A 170 8.98 18.23 9.33
N ILE A 171 8.99 18.61 8.04
CA ILE A 171 9.58 17.82 6.96
C ILE A 171 11.11 17.69 7.17
N ARG A 172 11.79 18.75 7.63
CA ARG A 172 13.22 18.68 7.96
C ARG A 172 13.47 17.69 9.09
N LYS A 173 12.66 17.73 10.16
CA LYS A 173 12.76 16.75 11.27
C LYS A 173 12.54 15.32 10.77
N LEU A 174 11.54 15.09 9.94
CA LEU A 174 11.30 13.76 9.37
C LEU A 174 12.52 13.22 8.61
N ARG A 175 13.21 14.06 7.83
CA ARG A 175 14.43 13.67 7.09
C ARG A 175 15.63 13.32 7.99
N GLN A 176 15.63 13.77 9.23
CA GLN A 176 16.72 13.49 10.20
C GLN A 176 16.49 12.18 10.97
N LEU A 177 15.29 11.62 10.89
CA LEU A 177 14.99 10.34 11.52
C LEU A 177 15.47 9.17 10.65
N PRO A 178 15.86 8.05 11.26
CA PRO A 178 16.33 6.85 10.54
C PRO A 178 15.17 6.09 9.86
N VAL A 179 14.26 6.85 9.22
CA VAL A 179 13.05 6.32 8.59
C VAL A 179 13.16 6.22 7.07
#